data_7c4ab2821d82281444ef0c963a429f99
#
_entry.id   7c4ab2821d82281444ef0c963a429f99
#
_cell.length_a   1.000
_cell.length_b   1.000
_cell.length_c   1.000
_cell.angle_alpha   90.00
_cell.angle_beta   90.00
_cell.angle_gamma   90.00
#
_symmetry.space_group_name_H-M   'P 1'
#
loop_
_entity.id
_entity.type
_entity.pdbx_description
1 polymer ?
#
loop_
_entity_poly.entity_id
_entity_poly.type
_entity_poly.pdbx_seq_one_letter_code
_entity_poly.pdbx_strand_id
1 'polypeptide(L)'
;MTTNDHYATLGVARTATADEIKRAFRRLASQHHPDKGGDTARFQQIQAAYDILGDEARRQAYDNPQPQFSGFPGGAQFNMGDIFSQMFGQHMASAAQHPRRNHMRMSLWITLRDVATGGRRQVALGSAQGQSTIEIDIPRGINNGDMVQYPGIAPGGQDLVIEFRVQPHPQFRRDELNLTTEHRAGVWDMILGGETEIVNIEGNKLVIAIPPLTANGTTLRLRGRGIQDRHGNQGDLFVKLHAQLPESISPELAEAIQQHR
;
A
#
# COMPACT_ATOMS: atom_id res chain seq x y z
N MET A 1 27.39 25.43 30.21
CA MET A 1 25.99 25.73 30.53
C MET A 1 25.37 26.32 29.30
N THR A 2 24.86 25.47 28.39
CA THR A 2 24.18 25.90 27.16
C THR A 2 22.72 25.56 27.33
N THR A 3 21.94 26.50 27.85
CA THR A 3 20.47 26.49 27.70
C THR A 3 20.19 26.38 26.21
N ASN A 4 19.59 25.27 25.81
CA ASN A 4 19.18 25.03 24.43
C ASN A 4 18.06 26.02 24.08
N ASP A 5 18.42 27.22 23.61
CA ASP A 5 17.44 28.25 23.25
C ASP A 5 16.78 27.86 21.94
N HIS A 6 15.49 27.48 22.03
CA HIS A 6 14.71 27.02 20.87
C HIS A 6 14.60 28.11 19.80
N TYR A 7 14.61 29.38 20.14
CA TYR A 7 14.66 30.49 19.17
C TYR A 7 15.99 30.52 18.41
N ALA A 8 17.11 30.31 19.13
CA ALA A 8 18.43 30.20 18.48
C ALA A 8 18.54 28.96 17.60
N THR A 9 17.90 27.85 17.99
CA THR A 9 17.87 26.60 17.18
C THR A 9 17.18 26.81 15.84
N LEU A 10 16.07 27.57 15.83
CA LEU A 10 15.35 27.93 14.60
C LEU A 10 15.94 29.14 13.88
N GLY A 11 16.90 29.86 14.50
CA GLY A 11 17.52 31.07 13.94
C GLY A 11 16.54 32.23 13.80
N VAL A 12 15.62 32.39 14.75
CA VAL A 12 14.63 33.46 14.80
C VAL A 12 14.74 34.28 16.08
N ALA A 13 14.26 35.52 16.05
CA ALA A 13 14.20 36.36 17.23
C ALA A 13 13.11 35.88 18.22
N ARG A 14 13.28 36.15 19.52
CA ARG A 14 12.23 35.83 20.52
C ARG A 14 10.90 36.55 20.25
N THR A 15 10.95 37.67 19.52
CA THR A 15 9.77 38.45 19.11
C THR A 15 9.17 37.95 17.78
N ALA A 16 9.70 36.87 17.19
CA ALA A 16 9.23 36.37 15.91
C ALA A 16 7.77 35.97 15.97
N THR A 17 7.04 36.23 14.89
CA THR A 17 5.65 35.84 14.72
C THR A 17 5.52 34.34 14.50
N ALA A 18 4.34 33.76 14.70
CA ALA A 18 4.08 32.34 14.43
C ALA A 18 4.40 31.94 12.96
N ASP A 19 4.15 32.84 12.01
CA ASP A 19 4.46 32.63 10.60
C ASP A 19 5.96 32.64 10.30
N GLU A 20 6.73 33.43 10.99
CA GLU A 20 8.20 33.46 10.88
C GLU A 20 8.83 32.20 11.43
N ILE A 21 8.34 31.74 12.60
CA ILE A 21 8.75 30.46 13.20
C ILE A 21 8.45 29.30 12.26
N LYS A 22 7.23 29.25 11.67
CA LYS A 22 6.82 28.21 10.73
C LYS A 22 7.65 28.23 9.44
N ARG A 23 7.98 29.40 8.93
CA ARG A 23 8.85 29.56 7.75
C ARG A 23 10.29 29.09 8.03
N ALA A 24 10.83 29.46 9.19
CA ALA A 24 12.17 29.05 9.62
C ALA A 24 12.25 27.52 9.77
N PHE A 25 11.26 26.92 10.42
CA PHE A 25 11.15 25.45 10.55
C PHE A 25 11.15 24.76 9.19
N ARG A 26 10.28 25.16 8.25
CA ARG A 26 10.20 24.52 6.92
C ARG A 26 11.52 24.60 6.17
N ARG A 27 12.21 25.71 6.24
CA ARG A 27 13.52 25.90 5.59
C ARG A 27 14.56 24.96 6.18
N LEU A 28 14.70 24.94 7.50
CA LEU A 28 15.70 24.13 8.20
C LEU A 28 15.39 22.62 8.12
N ALA A 29 14.13 22.25 8.24
CA ALA A 29 13.68 20.86 8.07
C ALA A 29 13.99 20.31 6.66
N SER A 30 13.81 21.15 5.62
CA SER A 30 14.17 20.76 4.25
C SER A 30 15.68 20.64 4.03
N GLN A 31 16.51 21.45 4.71
CA GLN A 31 17.96 21.42 4.63
C GLN A 31 18.59 20.22 5.36
N HIS A 32 17.99 19.83 6.49
CA HIS A 32 18.54 18.78 7.36
C HIS A 32 17.74 17.48 7.30
N HIS A 33 16.87 17.30 6.27
CA HIS A 33 16.05 16.09 6.13
C HIS A 33 16.94 14.85 5.92
N PRO A 34 16.74 13.75 6.68
CA PRO A 34 17.59 12.55 6.58
C PRO A 34 17.57 11.93 5.19
N ASP A 35 16.45 11.94 4.46
CA ASP A 35 16.35 11.40 3.09
C ASP A 35 17.14 12.21 2.05
N LYS A 36 17.56 13.43 2.40
CA LYS A 36 18.40 14.29 1.55
C LYS A 36 19.86 14.34 2.01
N GLY A 37 20.28 13.42 2.87
CA GLY A 37 21.62 13.36 3.43
C GLY A 37 21.90 14.40 4.51
N GLY A 38 20.88 14.97 5.12
CA GLY A 38 21.00 15.93 6.21
C GLY A 38 21.36 15.30 7.55
N ASP A 39 21.85 16.12 8.49
CA ASP A 39 22.21 15.70 9.84
C ASP A 39 20.95 15.39 10.68
N THR A 40 20.77 14.11 11.02
CA THR A 40 19.63 13.60 11.80
C THR A 40 19.56 14.23 13.19
N ALA A 41 20.71 14.46 13.87
CA ALA A 41 20.72 15.06 15.20
C ALA A 41 20.27 16.53 15.12
N ARG A 42 20.70 17.25 14.09
CA ARG A 42 20.28 18.64 13.86
C ARG A 42 18.80 18.71 13.48
N PHE A 43 18.30 17.79 12.68
CA PHE A 43 16.87 17.70 12.34
C PHE A 43 16.00 17.49 13.60
N GLN A 44 16.40 16.60 14.51
CA GLN A 44 15.69 16.36 15.77
C GLN A 44 15.66 17.62 16.66
N GLN A 45 16.76 18.39 16.73
CA GLN A 45 16.80 19.65 17.48
C GLN A 45 15.86 20.69 16.88
N ILE A 46 15.82 20.81 15.55
CA ILE A 46 14.93 21.72 14.82
C ILE A 46 13.46 21.36 15.07
N GLN A 47 13.14 20.06 15.04
CA GLN A 47 11.79 19.57 15.30
C GLN A 47 11.36 19.85 16.75
N ALA A 48 12.21 19.54 17.73
CA ALA A 48 11.93 19.82 19.15
C ALA A 48 11.71 21.32 19.41
N ALA A 49 12.47 22.20 18.75
CA ALA A 49 12.30 23.64 18.86
C ALA A 49 10.95 24.11 18.28
N TYR A 50 10.52 23.54 17.14
CA TYR A 50 9.24 23.88 16.53
C TYR A 50 8.05 23.33 17.32
N ASP A 51 8.18 22.17 17.94
CA ASP A 51 7.13 21.59 18.79
C ASP A 51 6.79 22.46 19.99
N ILE A 52 7.74 23.26 20.48
CA ILE A 52 7.55 24.22 21.58
C ILE A 52 7.09 25.57 21.06
N LEU A 53 7.74 26.12 20.05
CA LEU A 53 7.51 27.47 19.57
C LEU A 53 6.37 27.60 18.55
N GLY A 54 5.98 26.50 17.93
CA GLY A 54 4.92 26.44 16.91
C GLY A 54 3.50 26.46 17.45
N ASP A 55 3.33 26.21 18.73
CA ASP A 55 2.05 26.29 19.45
C ASP A 55 2.08 27.46 20.43
N GLU A 56 1.08 28.33 20.37
CA GLU A 56 1.05 29.59 21.14
C GLU A 56 1.01 29.34 22.64
N ALA A 57 0.30 28.32 23.11
CA ALA A 57 0.20 28.00 24.54
C ALA A 57 1.54 27.43 25.06
N ARG A 58 2.23 26.59 24.30
CA ARG A 58 3.54 26.07 24.69
C ARG A 58 4.64 27.12 24.62
N ARG A 59 4.56 28.01 23.63
CA ARG A 59 5.46 29.17 23.53
C ARG A 59 5.31 30.09 24.73
N GLN A 60 4.08 30.45 25.14
CA GLN A 60 3.83 31.27 26.33
C GLN A 60 4.34 30.61 27.60
N ALA A 61 4.18 29.30 27.74
CA ALA A 61 4.73 28.55 28.88
C ALA A 61 6.27 28.54 28.89
N TYR A 62 6.90 28.48 27.71
CA TYR A 62 8.35 28.54 27.55
C TYR A 62 8.91 29.95 27.83
N ASP A 63 8.21 31.02 27.38
CA ASP A 63 8.62 32.42 27.55
C ASP A 63 8.37 32.93 28.94
N ASN A 64 7.34 32.41 29.63
CA ASN A 64 6.96 32.80 30.99
C ASN A 64 6.95 31.58 31.92
N PRO A 65 8.11 31.05 32.34
CA PRO A 65 8.15 30.01 33.35
C PRO A 65 7.64 30.58 34.67
N GLN A 66 6.35 30.41 34.99
CA GLN A 66 5.82 30.79 36.29
C GLN A 66 6.51 29.94 37.38
N PRO A 67 7.05 30.54 38.43
CA PRO A 67 7.52 29.81 39.59
C PRO A 67 6.30 29.20 40.29
N GLN A 68 5.99 27.95 40.02
CA GLN A 68 4.93 27.27 40.73
C GLN A 68 5.39 26.90 42.14
N PHE A 69 4.79 27.63 43.08
CA PHE A 69 4.40 27.26 44.42
C PHE A 69 5.31 26.28 45.18
N SER A 70 6.12 26.87 46.05
CA SER A 70 6.72 26.23 47.21
C SER A 70 5.61 25.78 48.18
N GLY A 71 5.28 24.49 48.15
CA GLY A 71 4.26 23.93 49.02
C GLY A 71 4.41 22.41 49.20
N PHE A 72 5.66 21.90 49.31
CA PHE A 72 5.90 20.57 49.88
C PHE A 72 7.25 20.54 50.59
N PRO A 73 7.33 20.04 51.82
CA PRO A 73 8.56 19.93 52.58
C PRO A 73 9.35 18.71 52.11
N GLY A 74 10.38 18.94 51.31
CA GLY A 74 11.30 17.91 50.84
C GLY A 74 12.13 18.44 49.69
N GLY A 75 13.28 19.06 50.00
CA GLY A 75 14.20 19.69 49.06
C GLY A 75 14.73 18.74 47.99
N ALA A 76 14.03 18.61 46.90
CA ALA A 76 14.51 18.01 45.67
C ALA A 76 14.61 19.10 44.62
N GLN A 77 15.81 19.34 44.13
CA GLN A 77 16.16 20.26 43.06
C GLN A 77 15.53 19.73 41.76
N PHE A 78 14.31 20.17 41.46
CA PHE A 78 13.61 19.73 40.24
C PHE A 78 14.29 20.34 39.03
N ASN A 79 14.98 19.45 38.31
CA ASN A 79 15.60 19.78 37.02
C ASN A 79 14.50 19.82 35.97
N MET A 80 14.43 20.91 35.18
CA MET A 80 13.44 21.10 34.10
C MET A 80 13.45 19.99 33.05
N GLY A 81 14.55 19.23 32.98
CA GLY A 81 14.68 18.01 32.21
C GLY A 81 13.84 16.84 32.73
N ASP A 82 13.63 16.76 34.04
CA ASP A 82 12.82 15.68 34.65
C ASP A 82 11.32 15.93 34.49
N ILE A 83 10.87 17.20 34.48
CA ILE A 83 9.49 17.56 34.20
C ILE A 83 9.17 17.32 32.73
N PHE A 84 10.13 17.60 31.84
CA PHE A 84 10.00 17.33 30.42
C PHE A 84 9.97 15.81 30.12
N SER A 85 10.83 15.03 30.75
CA SER A 85 10.83 13.57 30.62
C SER A 85 9.59 12.92 31.25
N GLN A 86 9.04 13.48 32.32
CA GLN A 86 7.85 12.98 33.00
C GLN A 86 6.56 13.38 32.26
N MET A 87 6.49 14.59 31.70
CA MET A 87 5.31 15.07 30.95
C MET A 87 5.33 14.60 29.49
N PHE A 88 6.49 14.54 28.85
CA PHE A 88 6.66 14.05 27.50
C PHE A 88 6.83 12.53 27.46
N GLY A 89 7.49 11.95 28.44
CA GLY A 89 7.57 10.51 28.64
C GLY A 89 6.19 9.91 28.94
N GLN A 90 5.31 10.61 29.62
CA GLN A 90 3.96 10.15 29.93
C GLN A 90 3.00 10.29 28.72
N HIS A 91 3.21 11.32 27.86
CA HIS A 91 2.45 11.44 26.60
C HIS A 91 2.98 10.51 25.51
N MET A 92 4.29 10.24 25.43
CA MET A 92 4.82 9.18 24.60
C MET A 92 4.56 7.79 25.21
N ALA A 93 4.54 7.67 26.54
CA ALA A 93 4.19 6.42 27.22
C ALA A 93 2.69 6.14 27.18
N SER A 94 1.82 7.15 27.14
CA SER A 94 0.38 6.92 26.93
C SER A 94 0.02 6.67 25.45
N ALA A 95 0.81 7.17 24.50
CA ALA A 95 0.77 6.67 23.12
C ALA A 95 1.45 5.29 22.98
N ALA A 96 2.29 4.88 23.93
CA ALA A 96 2.97 3.59 23.99
C ALA A 96 2.33 2.58 24.96
N GLN A 97 1.25 2.96 25.68
CA GLN A 97 0.45 2.06 26.52
C GLN A 97 -0.80 1.52 25.81
N HIS A 98 -0.85 1.57 24.48
CA HIS A 98 -1.39 0.39 23.81
C HIS A 98 -0.39 -0.72 24.12
N PRO A 99 -0.83 -1.82 24.78
CA PRO A 99 0.05 -2.97 24.94
C PRO A 99 0.62 -3.23 23.55
N ARG A 100 1.95 -3.21 23.42
CA ARG A 100 2.60 -3.66 22.20
C ARG A 100 2.14 -5.09 22.03
N ARG A 101 0.96 -5.26 21.41
CA ARG A 101 0.53 -6.57 20.97
C ARG A 101 1.66 -7.01 20.05
N ASN A 102 2.42 -7.99 20.50
CA ASN A 102 3.45 -8.58 19.67
C ASN A 102 2.74 -9.00 18.39
N HIS A 103 2.99 -8.25 17.30
CA HIS A 103 2.43 -8.59 16.00
C HIS A 103 3.34 -9.63 15.37
N MET A 104 2.78 -10.78 15.08
CA MET A 104 3.45 -11.75 14.21
C MET A 104 3.32 -11.25 12.76
N ARG A 105 4.44 -11.21 12.03
CA ARG A 105 4.45 -10.80 10.61
C ARG A 105 4.83 -11.97 9.74
N MET A 106 4.13 -12.11 8.61
CA MET A 106 4.48 -13.09 7.59
C MET A 106 4.16 -12.55 6.19
N SER A 107 4.84 -13.09 5.19
CA SER A 107 4.49 -12.88 3.78
C SER A 107 3.76 -14.12 3.26
N LEU A 108 2.65 -13.93 2.55
CA LEU A 108 1.87 -14.99 1.97
C LEU A 108 1.79 -14.83 0.46
N TRP A 109 2.25 -15.84 -0.26
CA TRP A 109 2.08 -15.90 -1.70
C TRP A 109 0.68 -16.38 -2.07
N ILE A 110 0.01 -15.60 -2.91
CA ILE A 110 -1.33 -15.88 -3.44
C ILE A 110 -1.31 -15.84 -4.97
N THR A 111 -2.24 -16.53 -5.59
CA THR A 111 -2.41 -16.51 -7.04
C THR A 111 -3.26 -15.32 -7.49
N LEU A 112 -3.18 -14.95 -8.75
CA LEU A 112 -4.06 -13.92 -9.33
C LEU A 112 -5.54 -14.35 -9.29
N ARG A 113 -5.81 -15.64 -9.28
CA ARG A 113 -7.16 -16.19 -9.08
C ARG A 113 -7.64 -15.91 -7.64
N ASP A 114 -6.78 -16.14 -6.63
CA ASP A 114 -7.13 -15.81 -5.24
C ASP A 114 -7.47 -14.32 -5.07
N VAL A 115 -6.75 -13.44 -5.78
CA VAL A 115 -7.06 -12.00 -5.80
C VAL A 115 -8.43 -11.71 -6.40
N ALA A 116 -8.81 -12.40 -7.48
CA ALA A 116 -10.09 -12.19 -8.15
C ALA A 116 -11.27 -12.76 -7.35
N THR A 117 -11.10 -13.94 -6.77
CA THR A 117 -12.17 -14.63 -6.03
C THR A 117 -12.27 -14.21 -4.57
N GLY A 118 -11.12 -13.82 -3.97
CA GLY A 118 -11.03 -13.61 -2.54
C GLY A 118 -11.38 -14.86 -1.73
N GLY A 119 -11.76 -14.66 -0.47
CA GLY A 119 -12.33 -15.69 0.37
C GLY A 119 -11.36 -16.34 1.34
N ARG A 120 -11.85 -17.34 2.05
CA ARG A 120 -11.15 -17.98 3.15
C ARG A 120 -10.09 -18.95 2.70
N ARG A 121 -8.94 -18.90 3.36
CA ARG A 121 -7.80 -19.79 3.10
C ARG A 121 -7.18 -20.25 4.40
N GLN A 122 -6.86 -21.54 4.46
CA GLN A 122 -6.11 -22.10 5.57
C GLN A 122 -4.61 -21.89 5.33
N VAL A 123 -3.92 -21.37 6.35
CA VAL A 123 -2.49 -21.09 6.34
C VAL A 123 -1.84 -21.75 7.54
N ALA A 124 -0.78 -22.51 7.30
CA ALA A 124 0.01 -23.12 8.36
C ALA A 124 1.01 -22.08 8.92
N LEU A 125 0.95 -21.86 10.22
CA LEU A 125 1.92 -21.06 10.96
C LEU A 125 2.86 -22.00 11.72
N GLY A 126 4.16 -21.86 11.46
CA GLY A 126 5.19 -22.47 12.27
C GLY A 126 5.45 -21.63 13.53
N SER A 127 5.35 -22.22 14.71
CA SER A 127 5.76 -21.59 15.96
C SER A 127 6.74 -22.49 16.70
N ALA A 128 7.46 -21.94 17.68
CA ALA A 128 8.34 -22.74 18.56
C ALA A 128 7.60 -23.85 19.32
N GLN A 129 6.26 -23.79 19.37
CA GLN A 129 5.38 -24.75 20.05
C GLN A 129 4.73 -25.76 19.08
N GLY A 130 5.04 -25.71 17.79
CA GLY A 130 4.49 -26.59 16.75
C GLY A 130 3.85 -25.83 15.58
N GLN A 131 3.26 -26.59 14.65
CA GLN A 131 2.49 -26.04 13.55
C GLN A 131 1.04 -25.81 14.00
N SER A 132 0.53 -24.61 13.82
CA SER A 132 -0.90 -24.28 13.94
C SER A 132 -1.45 -23.88 12.60
N THR A 133 -2.66 -24.36 12.27
CA THR A 133 -3.39 -23.94 11.05
C THR A 133 -4.38 -22.85 11.44
N ILE A 134 -4.33 -21.73 10.76
CA ILE A 134 -5.28 -20.63 10.91
C ILE A 134 -6.06 -20.43 9.63
N GLU A 135 -7.28 -19.90 9.77
CA GLU A 135 -8.12 -19.48 8.65
C GLU A 135 -8.04 -17.97 8.53
N ILE A 136 -7.71 -17.48 7.33
CA ILE A 136 -7.66 -16.07 6.99
C ILE A 136 -8.63 -15.77 5.86
N ASP A 137 -9.16 -14.56 5.82
CA ASP A 137 -9.98 -14.08 4.72
C ASP A 137 -9.13 -13.18 3.80
N ILE A 138 -8.98 -13.59 2.53
CA ILE A 138 -8.24 -12.82 1.51
C ILE A 138 -9.20 -11.79 0.90
N PRO A 139 -8.93 -10.48 1.04
CA PRO A 139 -9.75 -9.46 0.43
C PRO A 139 -9.71 -9.52 -1.09
N ARG A 140 -10.85 -9.40 -1.76
CA ARG A 140 -10.89 -9.29 -3.22
C ARG A 140 -10.14 -8.05 -3.70
N GLY A 141 -9.47 -8.18 -4.82
CA GLY A 141 -8.75 -7.07 -5.45
C GLY A 141 -7.49 -6.62 -4.72
N ILE A 142 -7.03 -7.35 -3.70
CA ILE A 142 -5.82 -7.02 -2.95
C ILE A 142 -4.62 -6.84 -3.88
N ASN A 143 -3.73 -5.87 -3.57
CA ASN A 143 -2.55 -5.60 -4.38
C ASN A 143 -1.32 -6.34 -3.87
N ASN A 144 -0.33 -6.46 -4.75
CA ASN A 144 0.97 -7.00 -4.37
C ASN A 144 1.65 -6.07 -3.36
N GLY A 145 2.02 -6.61 -2.19
CA GLY A 145 2.62 -5.87 -1.09
C GLY A 145 1.63 -5.26 -0.09
N ASP A 146 0.32 -5.36 -0.32
CA ASP A 146 -0.67 -4.92 0.66
C ASP A 146 -0.54 -5.73 1.96
N MET A 147 -0.70 -5.02 3.08
CA MET A 147 -0.67 -5.63 4.42
C MET A 147 -2.06 -5.63 5.03
N VAL A 148 -2.47 -6.77 5.56
CA VAL A 148 -3.74 -6.93 6.28
C VAL A 148 -3.45 -7.44 7.68
N GLN A 149 -4.07 -6.79 8.68
CA GLN A 149 -3.98 -7.19 10.07
C GLN A 149 -5.18 -8.04 10.45
N TYR A 150 -4.91 -9.19 11.05
CA TYR A 150 -5.90 -10.13 11.59
C TYR A 150 -5.74 -10.16 13.10
N PRO A 151 -6.63 -9.51 13.86
CA PRO A 151 -6.49 -9.39 15.31
C PRO A 151 -6.67 -10.74 16.03
N GLY A 152 -5.73 -11.06 16.92
CA GLY A 152 -5.88 -12.20 17.83
C GLY A 152 -5.82 -13.59 17.21
N ILE A 153 -5.52 -13.73 15.90
CA ILE A 153 -5.59 -15.01 15.18
C ILE A 153 -4.30 -15.83 15.28
N ALA A 154 -3.19 -15.19 15.64
CA ALA A 154 -1.91 -15.86 15.81
C ALA A 154 -1.84 -16.62 17.15
N PRO A 155 -0.96 -17.63 17.28
CA PRO A 155 -0.77 -18.39 18.52
C PRO A 155 -0.54 -17.46 19.71
N GLY A 156 -1.20 -17.78 20.85
CA GLY A 156 -1.14 -16.93 22.05
C GLY A 156 -2.00 -15.67 21.99
N GLY A 157 -2.95 -15.58 21.05
CA GLY A 157 -3.88 -14.44 20.92
C GLY A 157 -3.22 -13.17 20.38
N GLN A 158 -2.08 -13.30 19.71
CA GLN A 158 -1.38 -12.20 19.08
C GLN A 158 -2.05 -11.79 17.76
N ASP A 159 -1.83 -10.55 17.35
CA ASP A 159 -2.27 -10.08 16.03
C ASP A 159 -1.32 -10.62 14.96
N LEU A 160 -1.88 -11.02 13.82
CA LEU A 160 -1.11 -11.43 12.64
C LEU A 160 -1.20 -10.36 11.57
N VAL A 161 -0.06 -9.88 11.10
CA VAL A 161 0.04 -8.99 9.94
C VAL A 161 0.58 -9.79 8.77
N ILE A 162 -0.23 -9.91 7.72
CA ILE A 162 0.13 -10.64 6.50
C ILE A 162 0.41 -9.63 5.39
N GLU A 163 1.60 -9.72 4.81
CA GLU A 163 1.96 -9.06 3.56
C GLU A 163 1.63 -10.01 2.41
N PHE A 164 0.70 -9.61 1.55
CA PHE A 164 0.30 -10.43 0.41
C PHE A 164 1.23 -10.22 -0.78
N ARG A 165 1.75 -11.32 -1.32
CA ARG A 165 2.59 -11.36 -2.51
C ARG A 165 1.83 -12.07 -3.63
N VAL A 166 1.53 -11.35 -4.72
CA VAL A 166 0.77 -11.89 -5.85
C VAL A 166 1.73 -12.54 -6.86
N GLN A 167 1.53 -13.82 -7.14
CA GLN A 167 2.30 -14.54 -8.15
C GLN A 167 1.93 -14.08 -9.56
N PRO A 168 2.91 -13.93 -10.48
CA PRO A 168 2.62 -13.72 -11.89
C PRO A 168 1.76 -14.87 -12.46
N HIS A 169 0.77 -14.53 -13.29
CA HIS A 169 -0.07 -15.53 -13.94
C HIS A 169 0.43 -15.78 -15.36
N PRO A 170 0.46 -17.05 -15.86
CA PRO A 170 1.00 -17.36 -17.18
C PRO A 170 0.20 -16.76 -18.35
N GLN A 171 -1.12 -16.60 -18.19
CA GLN A 171 -2.02 -16.14 -19.25
C GLN A 171 -2.54 -14.72 -19.05
N PHE A 172 -2.65 -14.25 -17.78
CA PHE A 172 -3.25 -12.96 -17.47
C PHE A 172 -2.21 -11.98 -16.94
N ARG A 173 -2.26 -10.76 -17.45
CA ARG A 173 -1.54 -9.61 -16.89
C ARG A 173 -2.56 -8.70 -16.20
N ARG A 174 -2.23 -8.26 -15.00
CA ARG A 174 -3.07 -7.36 -14.20
C ARG A 174 -2.58 -5.93 -14.33
N ASP A 175 -3.51 -5.01 -14.52
CA ASP A 175 -3.33 -3.57 -14.42
C ASP A 175 -4.46 -3.02 -13.55
N GLU A 176 -4.18 -2.71 -12.29
CA GLU A 176 -5.15 -2.38 -11.24
C GLU A 176 -6.27 -3.45 -11.14
N LEU A 177 -7.49 -3.11 -11.55
CA LEU A 177 -8.63 -4.04 -11.61
C LEU A 177 -8.82 -4.67 -12.99
N ASN A 178 -8.13 -4.16 -14.02
CA ASN A 178 -8.21 -4.69 -15.36
C ASN A 178 -7.32 -5.92 -15.53
N LEU A 179 -7.76 -6.79 -16.42
CA LEU A 179 -6.99 -7.97 -16.85
C LEU A 179 -6.76 -7.89 -18.35
N THR A 180 -5.58 -8.33 -18.79
CA THR A 180 -5.26 -8.52 -20.20
C THR A 180 -4.84 -9.95 -20.42
N THR A 181 -5.35 -10.57 -21.49
CA THR A 181 -4.97 -11.92 -21.93
C THR A 181 -4.81 -11.94 -23.44
N GLU A 182 -4.05 -12.91 -23.94
CA GLU A 182 -3.91 -13.19 -25.35
C GLU A 182 -4.70 -14.44 -25.70
N HIS A 183 -5.40 -14.42 -26.84
CA HIS A 183 -6.20 -15.53 -27.32
C HIS A 183 -5.94 -15.77 -28.81
N ARG A 184 -5.83 -17.03 -29.21
CA ARG A 184 -5.70 -17.43 -30.60
C ARG A 184 -7.08 -17.73 -31.16
N ALA A 185 -7.49 -16.97 -32.17
CA ALA A 185 -8.73 -17.17 -32.90
C ALA A 185 -8.49 -17.68 -34.30
N GLY A 186 -9.36 -18.52 -34.80
CA GLY A 186 -9.27 -19.02 -36.17
C GLY A 186 -9.28 -17.85 -37.18
N VAL A 187 -8.41 -17.92 -38.18
CA VAL A 187 -8.34 -16.84 -39.18
C VAL A 187 -9.68 -16.65 -39.90
N TRP A 188 -10.45 -17.72 -40.11
CA TRP A 188 -11.78 -17.63 -40.73
C TRP A 188 -12.78 -16.89 -39.86
N ASP A 189 -12.77 -17.12 -38.55
CA ASP A 189 -13.62 -16.40 -37.60
C ASP A 189 -13.26 -14.91 -37.55
N MET A 190 -11.98 -14.59 -37.77
CA MET A 190 -11.55 -13.17 -37.81
C MET A 190 -11.92 -12.51 -39.15
N ILE A 191 -11.96 -13.22 -40.25
CA ILE A 191 -12.34 -12.70 -41.58
C ILE A 191 -13.86 -12.61 -41.72
N LEU A 192 -14.57 -13.69 -41.41
CA LEU A 192 -16.01 -13.82 -41.67
C LEU A 192 -16.87 -13.32 -40.50
N GLY A 193 -16.25 -13.12 -39.32
CA GLY A 193 -16.94 -13.01 -38.06
C GLY A 193 -17.28 -14.39 -37.51
N GLY A 194 -17.41 -14.47 -36.18
CA GLY A 194 -17.70 -15.74 -35.52
C GLY A 194 -17.73 -15.58 -34.01
N GLU A 195 -17.62 -16.69 -33.33
CA GLU A 195 -17.56 -16.74 -31.88
C GLU A 195 -16.38 -17.58 -31.44
N THR A 196 -15.77 -17.19 -30.31
CA THR A 196 -14.71 -18.01 -29.71
C THR A 196 -14.94 -18.10 -28.20
N GLU A 197 -14.45 -19.21 -27.62
CA GLU A 197 -14.56 -19.44 -26.18
C GLU A 197 -13.23 -19.11 -25.49
N ILE A 198 -13.29 -18.32 -24.41
CA ILE A 198 -12.15 -18.07 -23.54
C ILE A 198 -12.48 -18.47 -22.11
N VAL A 199 -11.46 -18.75 -21.31
CA VAL A 199 -11.62 -18.99 -19.88
C VAL A 199 -11.16 -17.76 -19.12
N ASN A 200 -12.03 -17.21 -18.24
CA ASN A 200 -11.67 -16.07 -17.40
C ASN A 200 -10.75 -16.49 -16.23
N ILE A 201 -10.29 -15.50 -15.44
CA ILE A 201 -9.40 -15.74 -14.29
C ILE A 201 -10.04 -16.63 -13.21
N GLU A 202 -11.34 -16.64 -13.09
CA GLU A 202 -12.09 -17.47 -12.15
C GLU A 202 -12.25 -18.94 -12.63
N GLY A 203 -11.97 -19.20 -13.91
CA GLY A 203 -12.13 -20.51 -14.55
C GLY A 203 -13.47 -20.69 -15.28
N ASN A 204 -14.27 -19.61 -15.41
CA ASN A 204 -15.54 -19.65 -16.13
C ASN A 204 -15.31 -19.48 -17.64
N LYS A 205 -16.07 -20.21 -18.44
CA LYS A 205 -16.11 -20.08 -19.89
C LYS A 205 -16.91 -18.86 -20.32
N LEU A 206 -16.35 -18.05 -21.17
CA LEU A 206 -16.99 -16.88 -21.78
C LEU A 206 -16.96 -17.04 -23.30
N VAL A 207 -18.11 -16.92 -23.94
CA VAL A 207 -18.22 -16.83 -25.40
C VAL A 207 -18.12 -15.36 -25.79
N ILE A 208 -17.24 -15.06 -26.73
CA ILE A 208 -17.02 -13.73 -27.27
C ILE A 208 -17.27 -13.70 -28.78
N ALA A 209 -18.03 -12.72 -29.22
CA ALA A 209 -18.25 -12.51 -30.65
C ALA A 209 -17.04 -11.78 -31.26
N ILE A 210 -16.59 -12.27 -32.40
CA ILE A 210 -15.54 -11.69 -33.22
C ILE A 210 -16.22 -10.99 -34.40
N PRO A 211 -16.12 -9.64 -34.51
CA PRO A 211 -16.65 -8.94 -35.66
C PRO A 211 -15.95 -9.39 -36.97
N PRO A 212 -16.65 -9.39 -38.13
CA PRO A 212 -16.00 -9.67 -39.40
C PRO A 212 -14.89 -8.65 -39.69
N LEU A 213 -13.89 -9.09 -40.42
CA LEU A 213 -12.69 -8.30 -40.78
C LEU A 213 -11.90 -7.79 -39.56
N THR A 214 -11.89 -8.58 -38.49
CA THR A 214 -11.10 -8.26 -37.30
C THR A 214 -9.60 -8.43 -37.60
N ALA A 215 -8.84 -7.35 -37.47
CA ALA A 215 -7.41 -7.37 -37.74
C ALA A 215 -6.63 -8.16 -36.64
N ASN A 216 -5.51 -8.79 -37.05
CA ASN A 216 -4.62 -9.46 -36.11
C ASN A 216 -4.05 -8.46 -35.07
N GLY A 217 -4.09 -8.83 -33.79
CA GLY A 217 -3.68 -7.96 -32.69
C GLY A 217 -4.80 -7.05 -32.15
N THR A 218 -6.01 -7.10 -32.71
CA THR A 218 -7.18 -6.38 -32.20
C THR A 218 -7.44 -6.79 -30.74
N THR A 219 -7.73 -5.80 -29.89
CA THR A 219 -8.07 -6.05 -28.49
C THR A 219 -9.58 -5.84 -28.28
N LEU A 220 -10.26 -6.89 -27.87
CA LEU A 220 -11.68 -6.87 -27.49
C LEU A 220 -11.78 -6.55 -25.99
N ARG A 221 -12.68 -5.61 -25.63
CA ARG A 221 -12.95 -5.26 -24.23
C ARG A 221 -14.22 -5.94 -23.76
N LEU A 222 -14.09 -6.76 -22.74
CA LEU A 222 -15.20 -7.40 -22.06
C LEU A 222 -15.46 -6.65 -20.74
N ARG A 223 -16.50 -5.79 -20.77
CA ARG A 223 -16.84 -4.92 -19.65
C ARG A 223 -17.24 -5.74 -18.43
N GLY A 224 -16.73 -5.33 -17.24
CA GLY A 224 -17.04 -5.97 -15.97
C GLY A 224 -16.57 -7.45 -15.88
N ARG A 225 -15.52 -7.83 -16.64
CA ARG A 225 -14.92 -9.18 -16.59
C ARG A 225 -13.48 -9.18 -16.05
N GLY A 226 -13.03 -8.04 -15.50
CA GLY A 226 -11.79 -7.93 -14.75
C GLY A 226 -11.96 -8.34 -13.28
N ILE A 227 -11.09 -7.84 -12.41
CA ILE A 227 -11.11 -8.10 -10.96
C ILE A 227 -12.13 -7.17 -10.30
N GLN A 228 -12.85 -7.70 -9.32
CA GLN A 228 -13.67 -6.90 -8.41
C GLN A 228 -12.88 -6.62 -7.12
N ASP A 229 -12.90 -5.36 -6.67
CA ASP A 229 -12.32 -4.99 -5.37
C ASP A 229 -13.32 -5.19 -4.21
N ARG A 230 -12.85 -4.94 -2.98
CA ARG A 230 -13.65 -5.01 -1.75
C ARG A 230 -14.76 -3.94 -1.68
N HIS A 231 -14.71 -2.91 -2.51
CA HIS A 231 -15.69 -1.82 -2.56
C HIS A 231 -16.76 -2.05 -3.62
N GLY A 232 -16.67 -3.15 -4.39
CA GLY A 232 -17.59 -3.49 -5.46
C GLY A 232 -17.23 -2.86 -6.81
N ASN A 233 -16.12 -2.12 -6.92
CA ASN A 233 -15.63 -1.64 -8.20
C ASN A 233 -15.13 -2.82 -9.02
N GLN A 234 -15.45 -2.84 -10.32
CA GLN A 234 -15.09 -3.94 -11.21
C GLN A 234 -14.37 -3.43 -12.43
N GLY A 235 -13.23 -4.05 -12.74
CA GLY A 235 -12.47 -3.79 -13.94
C GLY A 235 -12.97 -4.58 -15.15
N ASP A 236 -12.26 -4.46 -16.25
CA ASP A 236 -12.56 -5.08 -17.53
C ASP A 236 -11.51 -6.14 -17.91
N LEU A 237 -11.92 -7.07 -18.76
CA LEU A 237 -11.00 -8.02 -19.39
C LEU A 237 -10.72 -7.59 -20.82
N PHE A 238 -9.46 -7.37 -21.14
CA PHE A 238 -8.96 -7.06 -22.48
C PHE A 238 -8.40 -8.33 -23.10
N VAL A 239 -8.98 -8.76 -24.23
CA VAL A 239 -8.59 -9.97 -24.96
C VAL A 239 -7.93 -9.55 -26.25
N LYS A 240 -6.61 -9.75 -26.37
CA LYS A 240 -5.86 -9.50 -27.59
C LYS A 240 -5.94 -10.73 -28.48
N LEU A 241 -6.52 -10.58 -29.66
CA LEU A 241 -6.70 -11.66 -30.62
C LEU A 241 -5.47 -11.83 -31.51
N HIS A 242 -5.03 -13.07 -31.63
CA HIS A 242 -3.99 -13.47 -32.56
C HIS A 242 -4.56 -14.46 -33.55
N ALA A 243 -4.40 -14.21 -34.87
CA ALA A 243 -4.87 -15.08 -35.90
C ALA A 243 -4.13 -16.43 -35.87
N GLN A 244 -4.87 -17.50 -35.79
CA GLN A 244 -4.36 -18.85 -35.96
C GLN A 244 -4.69 -19.33 -37.36
N LEU A 245 -3.65 -19.63 -38.14
CA LEU A 245 -3.80 -20.19 -39.45
C LEU A 245 -4.23 -21.66 -39.33
N PRO A 246 -5.06 -22.18 -40.28
CA PRO A 246 -5.38 -23.60 -40.34
C PRO A 246 -4.14 -24.39 -40.70
N GLU A 247 -4.07 -25.65 -40.26
CA GLU A 247 -2.96 -26.56 -40.61
C GLU A 247 -2.93 -26.91 -42.09
N SER A 248 -4.08 -26.90 -42.76
CA SER A 248 -4.23 -27.15 -44.20
C SER A 248 -5.41 -26.40 -44.75
N ILE A 249 -5.39 -26.10 -46.04
CA ILE A 249 -6.51 -25.55 -46.82
C ILE A 249 -6.79 -26.45 -47.99
N SER A 250 -8.05 -26.50 -48.48
CA SER A 250 -8.40 -27.23 -49.64
C SER A 250 -7.81 -26.60 -50.92
N PRO A 251 -7.54 -27.42 -51.99
CA PRO A 251 -7.05 -26.88 -53.27
C PRO A 251 -7.96 -25.77 -53.83
N GLU A 252 -9.27 -25.97 -53.75
CA GLU A 252 -10.27 -24.99 -54.23
C GLU A 252 -10.17 -23.66 -53.51
N LEU A 253 -9.96 -23.71 -52.17
CA LEU A 253 -9.79 -22.47 -51.39
C LEU A 253 -8.45 -21.81 -51.74
N ALA A 254 -7.40 -22.59 -51.95
CA ALA A 254 -6.08 -22.07 -52.35
C ALA A 254 -6.18 -21.32 -53.70
N GLU A 255 -6.87 -21.92 -54.68
CA GLU A 255 -7.12 -21.28 -55.98
C GLU A 255 -7.94 -19.99 -55.84
N ALA A 256 -9.03 -20.02 -55.06
CA ALA A 256 -9.85 -18.83 -54.82
C ALA A 256 -9.04 -17.68 -54.18
N ILE A 257 -8.18 -18.00 -53.22
CA ILE A 257 -7.30 -16.97 -52.58
C ILE A 257 -6.31 -16.41 -53.61
N GLN A 258 -5.74 -17.25 -54.48
CA GLN A 258 -4.81 -16.80 -55.51
C GLN A 258 -5.45 -15.85 -56.54
N GLN A 259 -6.74 -16.07 -56.86
CA GLN A 259 -7.49 -15.24 -57.80
C GLN A 259 -7.82 -13.84 -57.23
N HIS A 260 -7.83 -13.72 -55.91
CA HIS A 260 -8.17 -12.45 -55.21
C HIS A 260 -6.95 -11.74 -54.58
N ARG A 261 -5.75 -12.25 -54.82
CA ARG A 261 -4.51 -11.65 -54.39
C ARG A 261 -4.03 -10.52 -55.29
#